data_7b21b439b7c84b2999de646fc88773ea
#
_entry.id   7b21b439b7c84b2999de646fc88773ea
#
_cell.length_a   1.000
_cell.length_b   1.000
_cell.length_c   1.000
_cell.angle_alpha   90.00
_cell.angle_beta   90.00
_cell.angle_gamma   90.00
#
_symmetry.space_group_name_H-M   'P 1'
#
loop_
_entity.id
_entity.type
_entity.pdbx_description
1 polymer ?
#
loop_
_entity_poly.entity_id
_entity_poly.type
_entity_poly.pdbx_seq_one_letter_code
_entity_poly.pdbx_strand_id
1 'polypeptide(L)'
;MNILNRLFEERFPAPVTHVHPLQGQLGGSGRQIIRLSNETNTAIGIVYGVREENVAFLEFSKHFRKHGLPVPEIYGEDLDHGVYLEEDLGSTTLYELLAKNRDVGTIAPAVVDAYRKVVEILPRFQVEAGRDVNYEVCYPISSFDRQSVAWDLNYFKYYFLRLAGVPFSEQALEDDFGRLTDFLMTADRQYFLYRDFQSRNIVLRDGQPYFVDYQGGRKGALQYDIASLLFDAKADLPPELRLELLDHYLDALSSYIKLDREAFMKHYYAYVYVRILQALGAYGFRGFYERKQHFLQSVPFAMKNLRWLLHHVTLPIELPTLMAAFQSMLASEKLQGLAGEAEHLKLRIFSFSFHQGAPKDETGHGGGFVFDGRSLPNPGREERFKPLTGKDTPVIEYLNQQESVHQFLASVMSLVDASVASYKERGFKNLMVSFGCTGGQHRSVYLAEQLAKHFRTRNGVEVAVRHLQLEKMGK
;
A
#
# COMPACT_ATOMS: atom_id res chain seq x y z
N MET A 1 20.06 0.88 15.45
CA MET A 1 19.44 1.83 16.43
C MET A 1 20.41 2.87 16.94
N ASN A 2 21.56 2.53 17.53
CA ASN A 2 22.52 3.54 18.05
C ASN A 2 22.96 4.58 17.01
N ILE A 3 23.12 4.20 15.75
CA ILE A 3 23.52 5.12 14.67
C ILE A 3 22.37 6.10 14.33
N LEU A 4 21.14 5.62 14.20
CA LEU A 4 19.98 6.48 13.94
C LEU A 4 19.75 7.50 15.07
N ASN A 5 19.89 7.06 16.32
CA ASN A 5 19.78 7.96 17.47
C ASN A 5 20.87 9.04 17.43
N ARG A 6 22.13 8.67 17.12
CA ARG A 6 23.21 9.62 16.94
C ARG A 6 22.90 10.65 15.85
N LEU A 7 22.50 10.21 14.65
CA LEU A 7 22.13 11.12 13.55
C LEU A 7 20.99 12.05 13.93
N PHE A 8 20.00 11.56 14.70
CA PHE A 8 18.89 12.35 15.19
C PHE A 8 19.36 13.43 16.18
N GLU A 9 20.23 13.06 17.13
CA GLU A 9 20.79 13.97 18.15
C GLU A 9 21.77 14.99 17.55
N GLU A 10 22.47 14.64 16.47
CA GLU A 10 23.28 15.58 15.68
C GLU A 10 22.44 16.64 14.99
N ARG A 11 21.21 16.28 14.57
CA ARG A 11 20.28 17.20 13.90
C ARG A 11 19.39 17.98 14.84
N PHE A 12 18.95 17.39 15.94
CA PHE A 12 18.00 17.96 16.89
C PHE A 12 18.58 18.00 18.31
N PRO A 13 18.35 19.10 19.07
CA PRO A 13 19.05 19.32 20.34
C PRO A 13 18.56 18.43 21.52
N ALA A 14 17.65 17.49 21.26
CA ALA A 14 17.11 16.61 22.30
C ALA A 14 17.12 15.13 21.82
N PRO A 15 17.35 14.17 22.74
CA PRO A 15 17.44 12.76 22.41
C PRO A 15 16.10 12.19 21.89
N VAL A 16 16.21 11.04 21.20
CA VAL A 16 15.05 10.25 20.78
C VAL A 16 14.33 9.70 22.03
N THR A 17 13.04 9.92 22.13
CA THR A 17 12.20 9.37 23.19
C THR A 17 11.28 8.24 22.73
N HIS A 18 10.90 8.25 21.44
CA HIS A 18 10.03 7.22 20.85
C HIS A 18 10.60 6.72 19.53
N VAL A 19 10.48 5.41 19.34
CA VAL A 19 10.90 4.72 18.12
C VAL A 19 9.75 3.86 17.65
N HIS A 20 9.24 4.15 16.45
CA HIS A 20 8.09 3.45 15.88
C HIS A 20 8.45 2.88 14.50
N PRO A 21 8.59 1.54 14.37
CA PRO A 21 8.77 0.91 13.06
C PRO A 21 7.52 1.13 12.17
N LEU A 22 7.73 1.64 10.96
CA LEU A 22 6.67 1.85 9.97
C LEU A 22 6.54 0.63 9.05
N GLN A 23 6.50 -0.57 9.63
CA GLN A 23 6.38 -1.82 8.87
C GLN A 23 5.03 -1.90 8.17
N GLY A 24 5.04 -2.24 6.89
CA GLY A 24 3.86 -2.57 6.09
C GLY A 24 3.22 -1.42 5.31
N GLN A 25 3.56 -0.16 5.54
CA GLN A 25 2.93 0.96 4.83
C GLN A 25 3.62 1.36 3.50
N LEU A 26 4.89 1.08 3.32
CA LEU A 26 5.70 1.57 2.20
C LEU A 26 6.37 0.46 1.37
N GLY A 27 5.58 -0.50 0.87
CA GLY A 27 6.00 -1.34 -0.25
C GLY A 27 6.84 -2.57 0.08
N GLY A 28 7.13 -3.35 -0.96
CA GLY A 28 7.77 -4.67 -0.88
C GLY A 28 9.30 -4.67 -0.82
N SER A 29 9.97 -3.57 -0.47
CA SER A 29 11.42 -3.54 -0.29
C SER A 29 11.87 -4.13 1.05
N GLY A 30 13.08 -4.63 1.12
CA GLY A 30 13.69 -5.09 2.37
C GLY A 30 14.14 -3.96 3.31
N ARG A 31 13.77 -2.70 3.04
CA ARG A 31 14.09 -1.54 3.85
C ARG A 31 13.35 -1.58 5.18
N GLN A 32 14.07 -1.30 6.26
CA GLN A 32 13.45 -0.99 7.55
C GLN A 32 13.25 0.51 7.64
N ILE A 33 12.00 0.92 7.77
CA ILE A 33 11.60 2.33 7.89
C ILE A 33 11.14 2.56 9.32
N ILE A 34 11.73 3.53 9.99
CA ILE A 34 11.56 3.74 11.42
C ILE A 34 11.31 5.23 11.66
N ARG A 35 10.17 5.57 12.28
CA ARG A 35 9.95 6.92 12.77
C ARG A 35 10.60 7.09 14.12
N LEU A 36 11.48 8.09 14.23
CA LEU A 36 12.08 8.53 15.48
C LEU A 36 11.46 9.86 15.88
N SER A 37 11.18 10.03 17.16
CA SER A 37 10.61 11.30 17.67
C SER A 37 11.05 11.61 19.08
N ASN A 38 11.02 12.88 19.40
CA ASN A 38 11.02 13.42 20.75
C ASN A 38 9.79 14.35 20.93
N GLU A 39 9.74 15.17 21.97
CA GLU A 39 8.57 16.03 22.26
C GLU A 39 8.26 17.03 21.13
N THR A 40 9.25 17.46 20.35
CA THR A 40 9.14 18.56 19.38
C THR A 40 9.49 18.20 17.95
N ASN A 41 10.24 17.12 17.73
CA ASN A 41 10.79 16.77 16.42
C ASN A 41 10.48 15.33 16.04
N THR A 42 10.32 15.11 14.75
CA THR A 42 10.19 13.78 14.13
C THR A 42 11.13 13.64 12.94
N ALA A 43 11.60 12.43 12.69
CA ALA A 43 12.40 12.09 11.52
C ALA A 43 12.16 10.64 11.12
N ILE A 44 12.45 10.32 9.85
CA ILE A 44 12.39 8.96 9.32
C ILE A 44 13.82 8.43 9.20
N GLY A 45 14.09 7.33 9.91
CA GLY A 45 15.31 6.58 9.80
C GLY A 45 15.15 5.39 8.86
N ILE A 46 16.09 5.23 7.94
CA ILE A 46 16.12 4.10 7.00
C ILE A 46 17.32 3.22 7.30
N VAL A 47 17.09 1.91 7.32
CA VAL A 47 18.17 0.88 7.41
C VAL A 47 18.00 -0.04 6.21
N TYR A 48 19.01 -0.05 5.32
CA TYR A 48 18.99 -0.87 4.12
C TYR A 48 20.39 -1.24 3.63
N GLY A 49 20.58 -2.54 3.33
CA GLY A 49 21.91 -3.09 3.03
C GLY A 49 22.42 -2.87 1.59
N VAL A 50 21.57 -2.42 0.64
CA VAL A 50 22.03 -2.17 -0.74
C VAL A 50 22.57 -0.74 -0.82
N ARG A 51 23.90 -0.62 -0.76
CA ARG A 51 24.60 0.68 -0.72
C ARG A 51 24.30 1.55 -1.93
N GLU A 52 24.29 0.96 -3.11
CA GLU A 52 24.09 1.66 -4.38
C GLU A 52 22.70 2.33 -4.45
N GLU A 53 21.65 1.66 -3.96
CA GLU A 53 20.33 2.27 -3.88
C GLU A 53 20.27 3.42 -2.87
N ASN A 54 20.97 3.30 -1.73
CA ASN A 54 21.05 4.38 -0.77
C ASN A 54 21.80 5.58 -1.34
N VAL A 55 22.92 5.36 -2.04
CA VAL A 55 23.68 6.43 -2.72
C VAL A 55 22.78 7.14 -3.75
N ALA A 56 22.07 6.38 -4.59
CA ALA A 56 21.18 6.96 -5.60
C ALA A 56 20.09 7.83 -4.94
N PHE A 57 19.44 7.33 -3.89
CA PHE A 57 18.41 8.07 -3.17
C PHE A 57 18.97 9.38 -2.57
N LEU A 58 20.07 9.31 -1.87
CA LEU A 58 20.68 10.45 -1.18
C LEU A 58 21.16 11.52 -2.18
N GLU A 59 21.83 11.12 -3.25
CA GLU A 59 22.31 12.05 -4.28
C GLU A 59 21.14 12.71 -5.03
N PHE A 60 20.11 11.94 -5.38
CA PHE A 60 18.90 12.50 -6.01
C PHE A 60 18.15 13.45 -5.05
N SER A 61 18.03 13.11 -3.77
CA SER A 61 17.37 13.99 -2.78
C SER A 61 18.09 15.33 -2.69
N LYS A 62 19.42 15.33 -2.55
CA LYS A 62 20.25 16.56 -2.52
C LYS A 62 20.08 17.36 -3.79
N HIS A 63 20.12 16.70 -4.96
CA HIS A 63 20.00 17.32 -6.27
C HIS A 63 18.61 17.95 -6.47
N PHE A 64 17.54 17.22 -6.24
CA PHE A 64 16.16 17.71 -6.42
C PHE A 64 15.84 18.85 -5.46
N ARG A 65 16.33 18.76 -4.23
CA ARG A 65 16.15 19.84 -3.26
C ARG A 65 16.88 21.12 -3.68
N LYS A 66 18.06 21.03 -4.28
CA LYS A 66 18.79 22.16 -4.88
C LYS A 66 17.97 22.83 -6.00
N HIS A 67 17.20 22.07 -6.76
CA HIS A 67 16.26 22.56 -7.78
C HIS A 67 14.91 23.03 -7.19
N GLY A 68 14.76 23.08 -5.86
CA GLY A 68 13.54 23.51 -5.21
C GLY A 68 12.35 22.55 -5.42
N LEU A 69 12.63 21.28 -5.69
CA LEU A 69 11.62 20.23 -5.79
C LEU A 69 11.21 19.72 -4.39
N PRO A 70 9.93 19.41 -4.16
CA PRO A 70 9.42 18.97 -2.87
C PRO A 70 9.78 17.51 -2.61
N VAL A 71 10.97 17.29 -2.10
CA VAL A 71 11.50 15.99 -1.67
C VAL A 71 11.98 16.09 -0.22
N PRO A 72 12.11 14.96 0.52
CA PRO A 72 12.56 15.01 1.90
C PRO A 72 13.98 15.61 2.03
N GLU A 73 14.19 16.38 3.08
CA GLU A 73 15.51 16.83 3.48
C GLU A 73 16.28 15.65 4.09
N ILE A 74 17.53 15.47 3.70
CA ILE A 74 18.42 14.48 4.32
C ILE A 74 19.08 15.13 5.53
N TYR A 75 18.84 14.58 6.71
CA TYR A 75 19.35 15.09 7.97
C TYR A 75 20.72 14.52 8.32
N GLY A 76 21.02 13.28 7.88
CA GLY A 76 22.30 12.64 8.10
C GLY A 76 22.39 11.29 7.40
N GLU A 77 23.62 10.81 7.18
CA GLU A 77 23.88 9.55 6.48
C GLU A 77 25.09 8.82 7.09
N ASP A 78 25.02 7.49 7.13
CA ASP A 78 26.10 6.58 7.46
C ASP A 78 26.04 5.38 6.49
N LEU A 79 26.61 5.59 5.31
CA LEU A 79 26.55 4.63 4.22
C LEU A 79 27.34 3.35 4.47
N ASP A 80 28.32 3.38 5.37
CA ASP A 80 29.10 2.19 5.70
C ASP A 80 28.27 1.19 6.52
N HIS A 81 27.26 1.69 7.23
CA HIS A 81 26.30 0.87 7.96
C HIS A 81 24.92 0.78 7.24
N GLY A 82 24.78 1.36 6.05
CA GLY A 82 23.53 1.33 5.29
C GLY A 82 22.40 2.10 5.97
N VAL A 83 22.71 3.22 6.64
CA VAL A 83 21.74 3.99 7.44
C VAL A 83 21.71 5.45 6.99
N TYR A 84 20.50 6.02 6.95
CA TYR A 84 20.34 7.47 6.80
C TYR A 84 19.07 7.97 7.52
N LEU A 85 19.04 9.26 7.77
CA LEU A 85 17.95 9.98 8.42
C LEU A 85 17.43 11.07 7.50
N GLU A 86 16.12 11.12 7.34
CA GLU A 86 15.43 12.07 6.47
C GLU A 86 14.24 12.74 7.16
N GLU A 87 13.72 13.77 6.53
CA GLU A 87 12.54 14.52 6.96
C GLU A 87 11.31 13.61 7.03
N ASP A 88 10.57 13.73 8.14
CA ASP A 88 9.26 13.10 8.29
C ASP A 88 8.19 13.95 7.59
N LEU A 89 7.71 13.48 6.46
CA LEU A 89 6.67 14.12 5.66
C LEU A 89 5.24 13.76 6.11
N GLY A 90 5.12 12.96 7.18
CA GLY A 90 3.85 12.42 7.64
C GLY A 90 3.47 11.09 6.98
N SER A 91 2.20 10.73 7.02
CA SER A 91 1.72 9.43 6.54
C SER A 91 0.60 9.49 5.50
N THR A 92 0.09 10.68 5.18
CA THR A 92 -1.02 10.80 4.21
C THR A 92 -0.47 10.82 2.79
N THR A 93 -0.71 9.75 2.04
CA THR A 93 -0.34 9.66 0.62
C THR A 93 -1.47 10.14 -0.29
N LEU A 94 -1.13 10.46 -1.55
CA LEU A 94 -2.14 10.77 -2.58
C LEU A 94 -3.13 9.60 -2.77
N TYR A 95 -2.64 8.36 -2.65
CA TYR A 95 -3.50 7.18 -2.67
C TYR A 95 -4.47 7.14 -1.49
N GLU A 96 -4.03 7.45 -0.27
CA GLU A 96 -4.91 7.48 0.91
C GLU A 96 -5.93 8.61 0.83
N LEU A 97 -5.55 9.78 0.31
CA LEU A 97 -6.48 10.86 0.03
C LEU A 97 -7.56 10.40 -0.96
N LEU A 98 -7.17 9.76 -2.06
CA LEU A 98 -8.08 9.19 -3.04
C LEU A 98 -9.00 8.14 -2.42
N ALA A 99 -8.45 7.18 -1.67
CA ALA A 99 -9.21 6.08 -1.07
C ALA A 99 -10.25 6.56 -0.05
N LYS A 100 -9.92 7.60 0.73
CA LYS A 100 -10.82 8.19 1.73
C LYS A 100 -11.94 9.06 1.12
N ASN A 101 -11.73 9.59 -0.09
CA ASN A 101 -12.63 10.56 -0.73
C ASN A 101 -13.21 10.03 -2.06
N ARG A 102 -13.30 8.72 -2.20
CA ARG A 102 -13.91 8.04 -3.33
C ARG A 102 -15.30 7.57 -2.92
N ASP A 103 -16.33 8.23 -3.43
CA ASP A 103 -17.71 7.72 -3.41
C ASP A 103 -17.98 6.86 -4.64
N VAL A 104 -19.11 6.13 -4.64
CA VAL A 104 -19.48 5.27 -5.76
C VAL A 104 -19.62 6.13 -7.04
N GLY A 105 -18.62 6.03 -7.92
CA GLY A 105 -18.61 6.66 -9.25
C GLY A 105 -18.09 8.10 -9.32
N THR A 106 -17.70 8.73 -8.19
CA THR A 106 -17.18 10.11 -8.20
C THR A 106 -15.87 10.24 -7.41
N ILE A 107 -15.01 11.15 -7.85
CA ILE A 107 -13.79 11.54 -7.16
C ILE A 107 -13.95 12.98 -6.66
N ALA A 108 -13.69 13.22 -5.39
CA ALA A 108 -13.83 14.53 -4.80
C ALA A 108 -12.90 15.58 -5.47
N PRO A 109 -13.35 16.84 -5.67
CA PRO A 109 -12.56 17.89 -6.31
C PRO A 109 -11.17 18.07 -5.69
N ALA A 110 -11.05 17.99 -4.37
CA ALA A 110 -9.76 18.12 -3.67
C ALA A 110 -8.74 17.04 -4.09
N VAL A 111 -9.19 15.83 -4.46
CA VAL A 111 -8.34 14.77 -4.98
C VAL A 111 -7.88 15.12 -6.40
N VAL A 112 -8.80 15.58 -7.25
CA VAL A 112 -8.48 16.01 -8.62
C VAL A 112 -7.43 17.13 -8.60
N ASP A 113 -7.61 18.13 -7.74
CA ASP A 113 -6.67 19.25 -7.59
C ASP A 113 -5.29 18.78 -7.09
N ALA A 114 -5.25 17.77 -6.20
CA ALA A 114 -3.99 17.18 -5.77
C ALA A 114 -3.28 16.46 -6.93
N TYR A 115 -4.00 15.69 -7.76
CA TYR A 115 -3.43 15.06 -8.95
C TYR A 115 -2.95 16.09 -9.97
N ARG A 116 -3.68 17.18 -10.21
CA ARG A 116 -3.25 18.28 -11.11
C ARG A 116 -1.92 18.86 -10.66
N LYS A 117 -1.78 19.21 -9.37
CA LYS A 117 -0.49 19.69 -8.82
C LYS A 117 0.65 18.69 -9.05
N VAL A 118 0.38 17.40 -8.89
CA VAL A 118 1.39 16.34 -9.08
C VAL A 118 1.85 16.27 -10.54
N VAL A 119 0.92 16.28 -11.50
CA VAL A 119 1.30 16.19 -12.91
C VAL A 119 1.95 17.47 -13.43
N GLU A 120 1.65 18.63 -12.84
CA GLU A 120 2.32 19.91 -13.14
C GLU A 120 3.78 19.94 -12.66
N ILE A 121 4.09 19.25 -11.56
CA ILE A 121 5.46 19.20 -11.02
C ILE A 121 6.33 18.17 -11.77
N LEU A 122 5.74 17.10 -12.31
CA LEU A 122 6.49 16.02 -12.94
C LEU A 122 7.50 16.49 -14.01
N PRO A 123 7.17 17.42 -14.94
CA PRO A 123 8.14 17.94 -15.91
C PRO A 123 9.38 18.58 -15.28
N ARG A 124 9.29 19.11 -14.07
CA ARG A 124 10.45 19.68 -13.37
C ARG A 124 11.46 18.60 -12.98
N PHE A 125 11.00 17.44 -12.53
CA PHE A 125 11.88 16.30 -12.31
C PHE A 125 12.49 15.80 -13.61
N GLN A 126 11.64 15.63 -14.64
CA GLN A 126 12.02 14.95 -15.87
C GLN A 126 12.94 15.81 -16.74
N VAL A 127 12.66 17.12 -16.84
CA VAL A 127 13.32 18.02 -17.78
C VAL A 127 14.24 19.00 -17.05
N GLU A 128 13.72 19.78 -16.09
CA GLU A 128 14.48 20.84 -15.43
C GLU A 128 15.65 20.26 -14.63
N ALA A 129 15.35 19.48 -13.59
CA ALA A 129 16.35 18.83 -12.77
C ALA A 129 17.04 17.67 -13.51
N GLY A 130 16.34 17.00 -14.42
CA GLY A 130 16.88 15.88 -15.19
C GLY A 130 18.04 16.22 -16.11
N ARG A 131 18.25 17.51 -16.44
CA ARG A 131 19.35 17.94 -17.32
C ARG A 131 20.74 17.73 -16.71
N ASP A 132 20.86 17.92 -15.41
CA ASP A 132 22.14 17.93 -14.69
C ASP A 132 22.19 16.89 -13.54
N VAL A 133 21.26 15.91 -13.53
CA VAL A 133 21.32 14.75 -12.64
C VAL A 133 22.62 13.98 -12.89
N ASN A 134 23.27 13.58 -11.82
CA ASN A 134 24.37 12.62 -11.92
C ASN A 134 23.82 11.21 -12.20
N TYR A 135 23.80 10.80 -13.47
CA TYR A 135 23.33 9.49 -13.88
C TYR A 135 24.31 8.33 -13.60
N GLU A 136 25.52 8.62 -13.12
CA GLU A 136 26.48 7.58 -12.73
C GLU A 136 26.10 6.88 -11.44
N VAL A 137 25.29 7.53 -10.59
CA VAL A 137 24.79 6.94 -9.34
C VAL A 137 23.54 6.09 -9.52
N CYS A 138 22.96 6.04 -10.71
CA CYS A 138 21.75 5.26 -10.97
C CYS A 138 21.98 3.76 -10.77
N TYR A 139 21.03 3.10 -10.12
CA TYR A 139 21.08 1.67 -9.86
C TYR A 139 19.82 0.96 -10.39
N PRO A 140 19.94 -0.23 -10.99
CA PRO A 140 21.17 -0.98 -11.32
C PRO A 140 21.87 -0.50 -12.60
N ILE A 141 21.25 0.38 -13.40
CA ILE A 141 21.79 0.94 -14.63
C ILE A 141 21.34 2.39 -14.83
N SER A 142 22.10 3.15 -15.63
CA SER A 142 21.89 4.59 -15.81
C SER A 142 20.78 4.97 -16.81
N SER A 143 20.23 4.01 -17.54
CA SER A 143 19.22 4.29 -18.58
C SER A 143 18.17 3.17 -18.63
N PHE A 144 16.93 3.55 -18.87
CA PHE A 144 15.85 2.60 -19.20
C PHE A 144 15.99 2.18 -20.68
N ASP A 145 16.85 1.21 -20.89
CA ASP A 145 17.27 0.69 -22.18
C ASP A 145 16.55 -0.63 -22.54
N ARG A 146 17.00 -1.27 -23.62
CA ARG A 146 16.49 -2.59 -24.06
C ARG A 146 16.52 -3.63 -22.95
N GLN A 147 17.59 -3.65 -22.16
CA GLN A 147 17.74 -4.63 -21.09
C GLN A 147 16.72 -4.38 -19.97
N SER A 148 16.45 -3.11 -19.63
CA SER A 148 15.42 -2.73 -18.65
C SER A 148 14.03 -3.16 -19.12
N VAL A 149 13.68 -2.92 -20.39
CA VAL A 149 12.41 -3.37 -20.97
C VAL A 149 12.32 -4.90 -20.95
N ALA A 150 13.38 -5.58 -21.34
CA ALA A 150 13.42 -7.05 -21.34
C ALA A 150 13.25 -7.62 -19.91
N TRP A 151 13.83 -7.00 -18.88
CA TRP A 151 13.62 -7.40 -17.49
C TRP A 151 12.15 -7.27 -17.08
N ASP A 152 11.50 -6.16 -17.40
CA ASP A 152 10.09 -5.93 -17.05
C ASP A 152 9.15 -6.92 -17.78
N LEU A 153 9.39 -7.17 -19.08
CA LEU A 153 8.58 -8.10 -19.87
C LEU A 153 8.79 -9.56 -19.42
N ASN A 154 10.02 -9.94 -19.11
CA ASN A 154 10.32 -11.27 -18.59
C ASN A 154 9.78 -11.45 -17.16
N TYR A 155 9.79 -10.40 -16.35
CA TYR A 155 9.18 -10.40 -15.02
C TYR A 155 7.68 -10.70 -15.10
N PHE A 156 6.97 -10.05 -16.04
CA PHE A 156 5.58 -10.35 -16.36
C PHE A 156 5.40 -11.80 -16.86
N LYS A 157 6.20 -12.23 -17.85
CA LYS A 157 6.09 -13.56 -18.44
C LYS A 157 6.23 -14.67 -17.42
N TYR A 158 7.30 -14.64 -16.61
CA TYR A 158 7.60 -15.74 -15.69
C TYR A 158 6.81 -15.68 -14.39
N TYR A 159 6.62 -14.50 -13.81
CA TYR A 159 5.96 -14.40 -12.51
C TYR A 159 4.46 -14.16 -12.60
N PHE A 160 3.95 -13.71 -13.75
CA PHE A 160 2.51 -13.55 -13.89
C PHE A 160 1.91 -14.55 -14.88
N LEU A 161 2.21 -14.49 -16.16
CA LEU A 161 1.58 -15.35 -17.16
C LEU A 161 1.71 -16.84 -16.83
N ARG A 162 2.93 -17.30 -16.55
CA ARG A 162 3.18 -18.69 -16.21
C ARG A 162 2.49 -19.14 -14.93
N LEU A 163 2.58 -18.36 -13.86
CA LEU A 163 1.98 -18.70 -12.57
C LEU A 163 0.45 -18.58 -12.55
N ALA A 164 -0.09 -17.69 -13.37
CA ALA A 164 -1.53 -17.60 -13.61
C ALA A 164 -2.09 -18.74 -14.46
N GLY A 165 -1.23 -19.45 -15.20
CA GLY A 165 -1.62 -20.54 -16.11
C GLY A 165 -2.18 -20.02 -17.44
N VAL A 166 -1.78 -18.81 -17.88
CA VAL A 166 -2.18 -18.23 -19.16
C VAL A 166 -1.36 -18.90 -20.27
N PRO A 167 -2.00 -19.50 -21.31
CA PRO A 167 -1.29 -20.14 -22.39
C PRO A 167 -0.66 -19.14 -23.35
N PHE A 168 0.55 -19.40 -23.81
CA PHE A 168 1.23 -18.66 -24.88
C PHE A 168 2.31 -19.51 -25.57
N SER A 169 2.65 -19.15 -26.80
CA SER A 169 3.83 -19.67 -27.49
C SER A 169 5.06 -18.87 -27.06
N GLU A 170 6.07 -19.53 -26.53
CA GLU A 170 7.30 -18.91 -26.04
C GLU A 170 7.97 -18.04 -27.10
N GLN A 171 8.29 -18.62 -28.28
CA GLN A 171 8.97 -17.90 -29.34
C GLN A 171 8.13 -16.72 -29.88
N ALA A 172 6.83 -16.93 -30.09
CA ALA A 172 5.99 -15.91 -30.66
C ALA A 172 5.77 -14.72 -29.65
N LEU A 173 5.78 -15.00 -28.35
CA LEU A 173 5.71 -13.95 -27.33
C LEU A 173 7.04 -13.16 -27.24
N GLU A 174 8.19 -13.85 -27.36
CA GLU A 174 9.50 -13.18 -27.45
C GLU A 174 9.61 -12.28 -28.70
N ASP A 175 9.06 -12.72 -29.83
CA ASP A 175 9.00 -11.92 -31.05
C ASP A 175 8.15 -10.65 -30.84
N ASP A 176 7.01 -10.74 -30.14
CA ASP A 176 6.20 -9.59 -29.75
C ASP A 176 6.96 -8.66 -28.79
N PHE A 177 7.65 -9.21 -27.80
CA PHE A 177 8.48 -8.45 -26.87
C PHE A 177 9.62 -7.71 -27.59
N GLY A 178 10.23 -8.35 -28.59
CA GLY A 178 11.22 -7.75 -29.45
C GLY A 178 10.65 -6.54 -30.20
N ARG A 179 9.49 -6.69 -30.88
CA ARG A 179 8.81 -5.63 -31.62
C ARG A 179 8.41 -4.46 -30.71
N LEU A 180 7.86 -4.75 -29.53
CA LEU A 180 7.50 -3.74 -28.56
C LEU A 180 8.74 -2.97 -28.07
N THR A 181 9.82 -3.69 -27.77
CA THR A 181 11.07 -3.08 -27.32
C THR A 181 11.67 -2.20 -28.42
N ASP A 182 11.73 -2.68 -29.66
CA ASP A 182 12.22 -1.90 -30.81
C ASP A 182 11.45 -0.58 -30.96
N PHE A 183 10.12 -0.66 -30.87
CA PHE A 183 9.26 0.50 -30.96
C PHE A 183 9.51 1.50 -29.82
N LEU A 184 9.60 1.04 -28.57
CA LEU A 184 9.88 1.90 -27.41
C LEU A 184 11.24 2.59 -27.51
N MET A 185 12.24 1.92 -28.11
CA MET A 185 13.58 2.49 -28.31
C MET A 185 13.60 3.64 -29.33
N THR A 186 12.55 3.83 -30.13
CA THR A 186 12.42 4.99 -31.04
C THR A 186 11.96 6.27 -30.35
N ALA A 187 11.47 6.21 -29.12
CA ALA A 187 11.13 7.39 -28.34
C ALA A 187 12.37 8.16 -27.88
N ASP A 188 12.22 9.48 -27.67
CA ASP A 188 13.27 10.27 -26.99
C ASP A 188 13.37 9.85 -25.51
N ARG A 189 14.56 9.45 -25.07
CA ARG A 189 14.84 8.86 -23.76
C ARG A 189 15.95 9.60 -23.02
N GLN A 190 16.11 10.89 -23.26
CA GLN A 190 17.17 11.70 -22.66
C GLN A 190 16.76 12.39 -21.36
N TYR A 191 15.56 12.12 -20.87
CA TYR A 191 14.98 12.75 -19.70
C TYR A 191 15.19 11.91 -18.45
N PHE A 192 15.00 12.51 -17.27
CA PHE A 192 14.94 11.74 -16.04
C PHE A 192 13.63 10.95 -15.99
N LEU A 193 13.72 9.65 -15.79
CA LEU A 193 12.63 8.74 -15.55
C LEU A 193 12.66 8.39 -14.07
N TYR A 194 11.61 8.76 -13.35
CA TYR A 194 11.46 8.55 -11.91
C TYR A 194 11.33 7.07 -11.53
N ARG A 195 10.74 6.27 -12.39
CA ARG A 195 10.49 4.83 -12.31
C ARG A 195 9.25 4.45 -11.49
N ASP A 196 9.20 4.78 -10.21
CA ASP A 196 8.12 4.40 -9.31
C ASP A 196 7.19 5.58 -8.97
N PHE A 197 6.85 6.37 -10.00
CA PHE A 197 5.96 7.51 -9.91
C PHE A 197 4.50 7.05 -9.76
N GLN A 198 4.11 6.74 -8.52
CA GLN A 198 2.81 6.18 -8.15
C GLN A 198 2.17 6.98 -7.03
N SER A 199 0.84 6.91 -6.93
CA SER A 199 0.07 7.65 -5.94
C SER A 199 0.47 7.37 -4.47
N ARG A 200 0.97 6.19 -4.18
CA ARG A 200 1.46 5.81 -2.84
C ARG A 200 2.84 6.40 -2.48
N ASN A 201 3.62 6.80 -3.49
CA ASN A 201 4.96 7.39 -3.34
C ASN A 201 4.92 8.93 -3.38
N ILE A 202 3.72 9.51 -3.27
CA ILE A 202 3.49 10.94 -3.20
C ILE A 202 2.80 11.23 -1.87
N VAL A 203 3.52 11.88 -0.97
CA VAL A 203 3.03 12.25 0.36
C VAL A 203 2.43 13.65 0.31
N LEU A 204 1.30 13.84 0.95
CA LEU A 204 0.62 15.14 1.03
C LEU A 204 0.84 15.75 2.42
N ARG A 205 1.50 16.89 2.45
CA ARG A 205 1.71 17.68 3.66
C ARG A 205 1.16 19.08 3.44
N ASP A 206 0.22 19.50 4.27
CA ASP A 206 -0.45 20.80 4.16
C ASP A 206 -1.03 21.09 2.76
N GLY A 207 -1.57 20.04 2.11
CA GLY A 207 -2.14 20.09 0.76
C GLY A 207 -1.12 20.26 -0.37
N GLN A 208 0.18 20.10 -0.08
CA GLN A 208 1.26 20.12 -1.07
C GLN A 208 1.85 18.72 -1.25
N PRO A 209 2.14 18.28 -2.50
CA PRO A 209 2.74 16.99 -2.77
C PRO A 209 4.26 17.02 -2.50
N TYR A 210 4.73 15.98 -1.84
CA TYR A 210 6.13 15.63 -1.66
C TYR A 210 6.41 14.27 -2.28
N PHE A 211 7.58 14.10 -2.87
CA PHE A 211 7.90 12.92 -3.67
C PHE A 211 8.99 12.09 -2.99
N VAL A 212 8.77 10.76 -2.95
CA VAL A 212 9.67 9.78 -2.32
C VAL A 212 9.83 8.55 -3.23
N ASP A 213 10.77 7.66 -2.93
CA ASP A 213 10.97 6.38 -3.64
C ASP A 213 11.49 6.54 -5.09
N TYR A 214 12.39 7.51 -5.31
CA TYR A 214 12.99 7.79 -6.63
C TYR A 214 14.39 7.20 -6.84
N GLN A 215 14.90 6.36 -5.95
CA GLN A 215 16.23 5.72 -6.08
C GLN A 215 16.34 4.81 -7.30
N GLY A 216 15.23 4.36 -7.87
CA GLY A 216 15.18 3.65 -9.14
C GLY A 216 15.30 4.55 -10.37
N GLY A 217 15.45 5.86 -10.18
CA GLY A 217 15.51 6.87 -11.23
C GLY A 217 16.72 6.69 -12.15
N ARG A 218 16.52 7.01 -13.43
CA ARG A 218 17.53 6.87 -14.50
C ARG A 218 17.15 7.68 -15.74
N LYS A 219 17.94 7.64 -16.79
CA LYS A 219 17.49 8.19 -18.08
C LYS A 219 16.37 7.36 -18.68
N GLY A 220 15.37 8.03 -19.27
CA GLY A 220 14.26 7.37 -19.93
C GLY A 220 13.33 8.31 -20.66
N ALA A 221 12.19 7.77 -21.12
CA ALA A 221 11.19 8.52 -21.86
C ALA A 221 10.21 9.22 -20.92
N LEU A 222 9.78 10.41 -21.29
CA LEU A 222 8.78 11.21 -20.56
C LEU A 222 7.48 10.47 -20.31
N GLN A 223 7.09 9.59 -21.23
CA GLN A 223 5.83 8.86 -21.20
C GLN A 223 5.69 7.88 -20.02
N TYR A 224 6.82 7.33 -19.52
CA TYR A 224 6.80 6.25 -18.54
C TYR A 224 6.16 6.65 -17.21
N ASP A 225 6.57 7.78 -16.65
CA ASP A 225 6.14 8.19 -15.31
C ASP A 225 4.69 8.65 -15.27
N ILE A 226 4.26 9.41 -16.28
CA ILE A 226 2.86 9.82 -16.39
C ILE A 226 1.96 8.59 -16.65
N ALA A 227 2.41 7.61 -17.43
CA ALA A 227 1.72 6.32 -17.58
C ALA A 227 1.65 5.57 -16.25
N SER A 228 2.73 5.57 -15.46
CA SER A 228 2.77 4.93 -14.14
C SER A 228 1.75 5.51 -13.16
N LEU A 229 1.59 6.84 -13.13
CA LEU A 229 0.63 7.51 -12.26
C LEU A 229 -0.81 7.30 -12.71
N LEU A 230 -1.09 7.53 -14.00
CA LEU A 230 -2.46 7.55 -14.51
C LEU A 230 -3.07 6.14 -14.67
N PHE A 231 -2.22 5.11 -14.83
CA PHE A 231 -2.63 3.71 -14.90
C PHE A 231 -2.22 2.90 -13.66
N ASP A 232 -1.96 3.58 -12.52
CA ASP A 232 -1.82 2.90 -11.23
C ASP A 232 -3.09 2.07 -10.95
N ALA A 233 -2.93 0.75 -10.90
CA ALA A 233 -4.06 -0.17 -10.82
C ALA A 233 -4.94 0.12 -9.59
N LYS A 234 -4.33 0.28 -8.41
CA LYS A 234 -5.08 0.53 -7.18
C LYS A 234 -5.73 1.92 -7.13
N ALA A 235 -5.15 2.89 -7.81
CA ALA A 235 -5.74 4.21 -7.92
C ALA A 235 -7.04 4.17 -8.74
N ASP A 236 -7.15 3.26 -9.70
CA ASP A 236 -8.37 3.02 -10.51
C ASP A 236 -9.05 4.32 -10.96
N LEU A 237 -8.26 5.24 -11.52
CA LEU A 237 -8.77 6.53 -11.99
C LEU A 237 -9.75 6.34 -13.16
N PRO A 238 -10.88 7.10 -13.21
CA PRO A 238 -11.76 7.09 -14.36
C PRO A 238 -11.05 7.50 -15.65
N PRO A 239 -11.41 6.92 -16.81
CA PRO A 239 -10.77 7.24 -18.08
C PRO A 239 -10.77 8.73 -18.42
N GLU A 240 -11.88 9.42 -18.17
CA GLU A 240 -12.05 10.85 -18.43
C GLU A 240 -11.04 11.69 -17.63
N LEU A 241 -10.87 11.35 -16.35
CA LEU A 241 -9.90 12.03 -15.49
C LEU A 241 -8.45 11.75 -15.93
N ARG A 242 -8.16 10.52 -16.40
CA ARG A 242 -6.82 10.21 -16.95
C ARG A 242 -6.48 11.08 -18.15
N LEU A 243 -7.43 11.28 -19.05
CA LEU A 243 -7.23 12.13 -20.24
C LEU A 243 -7.06 13.60 -19.84
N GLU A 244 -7.88 14.11 -18.93
CA GLU A 244 -7.75 15.46 -18.39
C GLU A 244 -6.37 15.70 -17.75
N LEU A 245 -5.94 14.78 -16.90
CA LEU A 245 -4.63 14.87 -16.22
C LEU A 245 -3.45 14.71 -17.19
N LEU A 246 -3.61 13.90 -18.24
CA LEU A 246 -2.61 13.81 -19.31
C LEU A 246 -2.48 15.12 -20.07
N ASP A 247 -3.59 15.77 -20.42
CA ASP A 247 -3.56 17.08 -21.07
C ASP A 247 -2.91 18.13 -20.18
N HIS A 248 -3.24 18.15 -18.89
CA HIS A 248 -2.60 19.02 -17.89
C HIS A 248 -1.09 18.80 -17.82
N TYR A 249 -0.63 17.54 -17.82
CA TYR A 249 0.79 17.22 -17.88
C TYR A 249 1.46 17.73 -19.15
N LEU A 250 0.82 17.54 -20.33
CA LEU A 250 1.36 17.98 -21.62
C LEU A 250 1.42 19.51 -21.72
N ASP A 251 0.45 20.21 -21.16
CA ASP A 251 0.47 21.66 -21.05
C ASP A 251 1.63 22.15 -20.18
N ALA A 252 1.80 21.55 -18.99
CA ALA A 252 2.92 21.86 -18.11
C ALA A 252 4.28 21.55 -18.78
N LEU A 253 4.40 20.40 -19.45
CA LEU A 253 5.61 19.97 -20.15
C LEU A 253 6.00 20.94 -21.28
N SER A 254 5.02 21.54 -21.96
CA SER A 254 5.26 22.49 -23.06
C SER A 254 6.01 23.75 -22.62
N SER A 255 6.01 24.06 -21.30
CA SER A 255 6.77 25.16 -20.71
C SER A 255 8.27 24.88 -20.60
N TYR A 256 8.69 23.62 -20.70
CA TYR A 256 10.09 23.19 -20.53
C TYR A 256 10.75 22.73 -21.82
N ILE A 257 9.96 22.24 -22.79
CA ILE A 257 10.44 21.78 -24.10
C ILE A 257 9.48 22.21 -25.22
N LYS A 258 10.00 22.25 -26.44
CA LYS A 258 9.15 22.31 -27.63
C LYS A 258 8.48 20.95 -27.83
N LEU A 259 7.28 20.79 -27.29
CA LEU A 259 6.56 19.53 -27.29
C LEU A 259 5.89 19.27 -28.65
N ASP A 260 6.18 18.11 -29.23
CA ASP A 260 5.36 17.50 -30.28
C ASP A 260 4.39 16.49 -29.64
N ARG A 261 3.13 16.90 -29.50
CA ARG A 261 2.10 16.08 -28.86
C ARG A 261 1.80 14.80 -29.62
N GLU A 262 1.84 14.82 -30.96
CA GLU A 262 1.60 13.64 -31.79
C GLU A 262 2.72 12.62 -31.60
N ALA A 263 3.97 13.06 -31.66
CA ALA A 263 5.13 12.22 -31.39
C ALA A 263 5.13 11.66 -29.96
N PHE A 264 4.69 12.45 -28.96
CA PHE A 264 4.52 11.98 -27.60
C PHE A 264 3.46 10.87 -27.51
N MET A 265 2.27 11.12 -28.04
CA MET A 265 1.12 10.19 -27.98
C MET A 265 1.38 8.89 -28.75
N LYS A 266 2.17 8.95 -29.84
CA LYS A 266 2.59 7.76 -30.60
C LYS A 266 3.17 6.66 -29.72
N HIS A 267 3.97 7.03 -28.69
CA HIS A 267 4.65 6.09 -27.80
C HIS A 267 3.93 5.91 -26.46
N TYR A 268 3.06 6.83 -26.05
CA TYR A 268 2.49 6.89 -24.72
C TYR A 268 1.82 5.58 -24.31
N TYR A 269 0.91 5.05 -25.13
CA TYR A 269 0.19 3.83 -24.77
C TYR A 269 1.08 2.57 -24.80
N ALA A 270 2.17 2.55 -25.56
CA ALA A 270 3.14 1.48 -25.47
C ALA A 270 3.86 1.47 -24.10
N TYR A 271 4.19 2.65 -23.57
CA TYR A 271 4.70 2.78 -22.20
C TYR A 271 3.65 2.43 -21.15
N VAL A 272 2.37 2.74 -21.37
CA VAL A 272 1.28 2.28 -20.50
C VAL A 272 1.23 0.76 -20.44
N TYR A 273 1.32 0.06 -21.58
CA TYR A 273 1.37 -1.40 -21.60
C TYR A 273 2.56 -1.93 -20.80
N VAL A 274 3.77 -1.45 -21.06
CA VAL A 274 4.97 -1.92 -20.32
C VAL A 274 4.82 -1.70 -18.82
N ARG A 275 4.26 -0.56 -18.42
CA ARG A 275 4.06 -0.26 -17.00
C ARG A 275 3.04 -1.17 -16.34
N ILE A 276 1.95 -1.49 -17.03
CA ILE A 276 0.95 -2.47 -16.54
C ILE A 276 1.58 -3.87 -16.47
N LEU A 277 2.38 -4.28 -17.45
CA LEU A 277 3.05 -5.58 -17.47
C LEU A 277 4.05 -5.70 -16.31
N GLN A 278 4.86 -4.67 -16.08
CA GLN A 278 5.77 -4.62 -14.95
C GLN A 278 5.02 -4.75 -13.60
N ALA A 279 3.88 -4.03 -13.45
CA ALA A 279 3.06 -4.11 -12.24
C ALA A 279 2.45 -5.51 -12.06
N LEU A 280 1.92 -6.12 -13.12
CA LEU A 280 1.41 -7.50 -13.09
C LEU A 280 2.51 -8.50 -12.72
N GLY A 281 3.73 -8.34 -13.25
CA GLY A 281 4.89 -9.12 -12.85
C GLY A 281 5.16 -9.02 -11.34
N ALA A 282 5.13 -7.80 -10.79
CA ALA A 282 5.28 -7.57 -9.36
C ALA A 282 4.14 -8.19 -8.53
N TYR A 283 2.89 -8.09 -8.99
CA TYR A 283 1.76 -8.74 -8.34
C TYR A 283 1.87 -10.26 -8.39
N GLY A 284 2.34 -10.83 -9.50
CA GLY A 284 2.57 -12.26 -9.63
C GLY A 284 3.70 -12.76 -8.73
N PHE A 285 4.83 -12.06 -8.71
CA PHE A 285 5.95 -12.40 -7.84
C PHE A 285 5.54 -12.38 -6.38
N ARG A 286 4.99 -11.25 -5.91
CA ARG A 286 4.58 -11.11 -4.51
C ARG A 286 3.39 -12.00 -4.16
N GLY A 287 2.39 -12.08 -5.05
CA GLY A 287 1.14 -12.77 -4.79
C GLY A 287 1.21 -14.29 -4.99
N PHE A 288 1.68 -14.75 -6.16
CA PHE A 288 1.74 -16.17 -6.45
C PHE A 288 3.00 -16.84 -5.89
N TYR A 289 4.18 -16.22 -6.07
CA TYR A 289 5.44 -16.82 -5.66
C TYR A 289 5.72 -16.65 -4.16
N GLU A 290 5.68 -15.40 -3.63
CA GLU A 290 5.86 -15.13 -2.20
C GLU A 290 4.61 -15.42 -1.37
N ARG A 291 3.46 -15.77 -2.01
CA ARG A 291 2.17 -16.07 -1.37
C ARG A 291 1.57 -14.92 -0.55
N LYS A 292 1.89 -13.68 -0.88
CA LYS A 292 1.34 -12.47 -0.28
C LYS A 292 0.05 -12.07 -1.01
N GLN A 293 -1.06 -12.70 -0.65
CA GLN A 293 -2.34 -12.63 -1.40
C GLN A 293 -2.86 -11.20 -1.64
N HIS A 294 -2.59 -10.26 -0.73
CA HIS A 294 -3.05 -8.86 -0.88
C HIS A 294 -2.51 -8.17 -2.15
N PHE A 295 -1.37 -8.63 -2.73
CA PHE A 295 -0.92 -8.13 -4.02
C PHE A 295 -1.81 -8.59 -5.17
N LEU A 296 -2.41 -9.77 -5.07
CA LEU A 296 -3.32 -10.29 -6.09
C LEU A 296 -4.62 -9.49 -6.19
N GLN A 297 -5.04 -8.81 -5.11
CA GLN A 297 -6.20 -7.91 -5.12
C GLN A 297 -6.05 -6.72 -6.06
N SER A 298 -4.82 -6.42 -6.51
CA SER A 298 -4.55 -5.38 -7.52
C SER A 298 -4.74 -5.87 -8.95
N VAL A 299 -4.75 -7.19 -9.19
CA VAL A 299 -4.85 -7.80 -10.51
C VAL A 299 -6.13 -7.39 -11.24
N PRO A 300 -7.33 -7.44 -10.63
CA PRO A 300 -8.57 -7.05 -11.31
C PRO A 300 -8.58 -5.60 -11.79
N PHE A 301 -7.98 -4.69 -11.06
CA PHE A 301 -7.83 -3.29 -11.48
C PHE A 301 -6.88 -3.16 -12.69
N ALA A 302 -5.76 -3.90 -12.69
CA ALA A 302 -4.87 -3.97 -13.85
C ALA A 302 -5.59 -4.58 -15.07
N MET A 303 -6.42 -5.62 -14.86
CA MET A 303 -7.26 -6.22 -15.90
C MET A 303 -8.30 -5.24 -16.45
N LYS A 304 -8.89 -4.38 -15.59
CA LYS A 304 -9.79 -3.30 -16.02
C LYS A 304 -9.06 -2.31 -16.94
N ASN A 305 -7.82 -1.94 -16.60
CA ASN A 305 -6.98 -1.10 -17.44
C ASN A 305 -6.67 -1.76 -18.78
N LEU A 306 -6.28 -3.04 -18.80
CA LEU A 306 -6.04 -3.78 -20.04
C LEU A 306 -7.30 -3.87 -20.92
N ARG A 307 -8.46 -4.14 -20.33
CA ARG A 307 -9.74 -4.16 -21.07
C ARG A 307 -10.02 -2.83 -21.73
N TRP A 308 -9.83 -1.72 -21.01
CA TRP A 308 -10.01 -0.39 -21.57
C TRP A 308 -9.05 -0.13 -22.74
N LEU A 309 -7.76 -0.46 -22.57
CA LEU A 309 -6.74 -0.30 -23.62
C LEU A 309 -7.09 -1.10 -24.90
N LEU A 310 -7.48 -2.36 -24.76
CA LEU A 310 -7.84 -3.21 -25.89
C LEU A 310 -9.04 -2.69 -26.70
N HIS A 311 -9.94 -1.93 -26.07
CA HIS A 311 -11.12 -1.38 -26.75
C HIS A 311 -10.89 0.02 -27.33
N HIS A 312 -9.93 0.80 -26.80
CA HIS A 312 -9.80 2.22 -27.12
C HIS A 312 -8.48 2.60 -27.77
N VAL A 313 -7.49 1.69 -27.76
CA VAL A 313 -6.12 2.00 -28.20
C VAL A 313 -5.68 1.01 -29.27
N THR A 314 -5.22 1.55 -30.40
CA THR A 314 -4.52 0.78 -31.45
C THR A 314 -3.05 1.20 -31.44
N LEU A 315 -2.14 0.26 -31.18
CA LEU A 315 -0.71 0.53 -31.29
C LEU A 315 -0.28 0.52 -32.76
N PRO A 316 0.71 1.31 -33.18
CA PRO A 316 1.22 1.30 -34.54
C PRO A 316 2.18 0.11 -34.81
N ILE A 317 2.10 -0.94 -34.02
CA ILE A 317 2.86 -2.20 -34.12
C ILE A 317 1.93 -3.39 -33.83
N GLU A 318 2.21 -4.51 -34.47
CA GLU A 318 1.44 -5.73 -34.23
C GLU A 318 2.08 -6.61 -33.15
N LEU A 319 1.27 -6.98 -32.14
CA LEU A 319 1.66 -7.79 -31.00
C LEU A 319 0.66 -8.95 -30.81
N PRO A 320 0.48 -9.83 -31.80
CA PRO A 320 -0.64 -10.76 -31.84
C PRO A 320 -0.64 -11.75 -30.67
N THR A 321 0.52 -12.26 -30.27
CA THR A 321 0.62 -13.21 -29.16
C THR A 321 0.36 -12.54 -27.81
N LEU A 322 0.87 -11.33 -27.62
CA LEU A 322 0.63 -10.55 -26.42
C LEU A 322 -0.86 -10.15 -26.29
N MET A 323 -1.49 -9.73 -27.39
CA MET A 323 -2.93 -9.41 -27.42
C MET A 323 -3.78 -10.67 -27.13
N ALA A 324 -3.43 -11.83 -27.68
CA ALA A 324 -4.09 -13.10 -27.38
C ALA A 324 -3.92 -13.50 -25.90
N ALA A 325 -2.74 -13.29 -25.33
CA ALA A 325 -2.52 -13.50 -23.89
C ALA A 325 -3.41 -12.58 -23.04
N PHE A 326 -3.55 -11.30 -23.40
CA PHE A 326 -4.46 -10.37 -22.69
C PHE A 326 -5.92 -10.83 -22.78
N GLN A 327 -6.39 -11.27 -23.94
CA GLN A 327 -7.73 -11.82 -24.09
C GLN A 327 -7.94 -13.05 -23.20
N SER A 328 -6.97 -13.95 -23.18
CA SER A 328 -7.00 -15.14 -22.31
C SER A 328 -7.01 -14.77 -20.82
N MET A 329 -6.23 -13.76 -20.42
CA MET A 329 -6.26 -13.22 -19.07
C MET A 329 -7.65 -12.66 -18.72
N LEU A 330 -8.24 -11.86 -19.61
CA LEU A 330 -9.56 -11.24 -19.41
C LEU A 330 -10.69 -12.27 -19.38
N ALA A 331 -10.54 -13.42 -20.02
CA ALA A 331 -11.50 -14.54 -20.00
C ALA A 331 -11.30 -15.46 -18.78
N SER A 332 -10.19 -15.37 -18.05
CA SER A 332 -9.87 -16.26 -16.93
C SER A 332 -10.74 -16.00 -15.72
N GLU A 333 -11.66 -16.93 -15.39
CA GLU A 333 -12.47 -16.87 -14.16
C GLU A 333 -11.59 -16.80 -12.90
N LYS A 334 -10.45 -17.53 -12.89
CA LYS A 334 -9.48 -17.50 -11.80
C LYS A 334 -8.95 -16.08 -11.55
N LEU A 335 -8.57 -15.35 -12.61
CA LEU A 335 -8.03 -14.00 -12.48
C LEU A 335 -9.14 -12.99 -12.16
N GLN A 336 -10.35 -13.18 -12.67
CA GLN A 336 -11.51 -12.35 -12.32
C GLN A 336 -11.92 -12.57 -10.86
N GLY A 337 -11.87 -13.81 -10.37
CA GLY A 337 -12.17 -14.18 -8.99
C GLY A 337 -11.16 -13.61 -7.96
N LEU A 338 -9.99 -13.11 -8.40
CA LEU A 338 -9.07 -12.38 -7.52
C LEU A 338 -9.64 -11.01 -7.10
N ALA A 339 -10.65 -10.53 -7.80
CA ALA A 339 -11.47 -9.37 -7.38
C ALA A 339 -12.39 -9.69 -6.21
N GLY A 340 -12.39 -10.96 -5.77
CA GLY A 340 -13.27 -11.42 -4.70
C GLY A 340 -13.46 -10.32 -3.70
N GLU A 341 -14.70 -10.10 -3.27
CA GLU A 341 -15.16 -9.08 -2.33
C GLU A 341 -14.01 -8.68 -1.41
N ALA A 342 -13.78 -7.40 -1.19
CA ALA A 342 -12.79 -6.96 -0.21
C ALA A 342 -13.08 -7.81 1.03
N GLU A 343 -12.35 -8.94 1.15
CA GLU A 343 -12.68 -9.95 2.15
C GLU A 343 -12.46 -9.26 3.49
N HIS A 344 -13.56 -8.83 4.06
CA HIS A 344 -13.54 -8.26 5.39
C HIS A 344 -12.96 -9.33 6.30
N LEU A 345 -11.92 -8.98 7.01
CA LEU A 345 -11.45 -9.85 8.09
C LEU A 345 -12.64 -10.07 9.03
N LYS A 346 -13.13 -11.28 9.12
CA LYS A 346 -14.20 -11.62 10.05
C LYS A 346 -13.62 -11.77 11.45
N LEU A 347 -13.86 -10.75 12.27
CA LEU A 347 -13.52 -10.75 13.69
C LEU A 347 -14.65 -11.42 14.47
N ARG A 348 -14.43 -12.67 14.87
CA ARG A 348 -15.40 -13.45 15.63
C ARG A 348 -15.11 -13.31 17.12
N ILE A 349 -16.01 -12.67 17.83
CA ILE A 349 -15.88 -12.38 19.26
C ILE A 349 -16.84 -13.29 20.04
N PHE A 350 -16.32 -14.01 21.02
CA PHE A 350 -17.10 -14.90 21.87
C PHE A 350 -17.04 -14.47 23.34
N SER A 351 -18.17 -14.59 24.04
CA SER A 351 -18.15 -14.64 25.49
C SER A 351 -18.54 -16.05 25.97
N PHE A 352 -17.83 -16.56 26.97
CA PHE A 352 -18.02 -17.91 27.44
C PHE A 352 -17.85 -18.06 28.97
N SER A 353 -18.31 -19.17 29.50
CA SER A 353 -18.10 -19.62 30.90
C SER A 353 -16.91 -20.57 31.00
N PHE A 354 -15.95 -20.29 31.88
CA PHE A 354 -14.85 -21.24 32.15
C PHE A 354 -15.30 -22.58 32.66
N HIS A 355 -16.50 -22.69 33.29
CA HIS A 355 -17.06 -23.97 33.66
C HIS A 355 -17.42 -24.86 32.46
N GLN A 356 -17.59 -24.26 31.27
CA GLN A 356 -17.94 -25.00 30.05
C GLN A 356 -16.75 -25.11 29.07
N GLY A 357 -15.61 -24.48 29.40
CA GLY A 357 -14.42 -24.44 28.58
C GLY A 357 -14.45 -23.35 27.51
N ALA A 358 -13.27 -23.05 26.95
CA ALA A 358 -13.13 -22.09 25.87
C ALA A 358 -13.71 -22.63 24.55
N PRO A 359 -14.34 -21.78 23.72
CA PRO A 359 -14.84 -22.20 22.42
C PRO A 359 -13.69 -22.64 21.49
N LYS A 360 -13.98 -23.65 20.67
CA LYS A 360 -13.06 -24.15 19.63
C LYS A 360 -13.23 -23.32 18.35
N ASP A 361 -12.14 -23.15 17.63
CA ASP A 361 -12.17 -22.53 16.30
C ASP A 361 -12.70 -23.53 15.27
N GLU A 362 -13.82 -23.20 14.62
CA GLU A 362 -14.46 -24.00 13.58
C GLU A 362 -13.93 -23.71 12.17
N THR A 363 -13.04 -22.73 12.01
CA THR A 363 -12.57 -22.28 10.68
C THR A 363 -11.26 -22.91 10.24
N GLY A 364 -10.66 -23.75 11.07
CA GLY A 364 -9.40 -24.43 10.75
C GLY A 364 -8.13 -23.56 10.91
N HIS A 365 -8.25 -22.31 11.41
CA HIS A 365 -7.11 -21.45 11.70
C HIS A 365 -6.37 -21.78 13.00
N GLY A 366 -6.91 -22.71 13.80
CA GLY A 366 -6.24 -23.18 15.00
C GLY A 366 -6.45 -22.32 16.25
N GLY A 367 -7.39 -21.35 16.23
CA GLY A 367 -7.74 -20.58 17.41
C GLY A 367 -7.54 -19.08 17.28
N GLY A 368 -7.23 -18.43 18.40
CA GLY A 368 -7.08 -16.98 18.50
C GLY A 368 -6.85 -16.58 19.95
N PHE A 369 -7.26 -15.37 20.32
CA PHE A 369 -7.11 -14.90 21.68
C PHE A 369 -8.16 -15.48 22.63
N VAL A 370 -7.71 -15.85 23.82
CA VAL A 370 -8.59 -16.22 24.96
C VAL A 370 -8.18 -15.34 26.15
N PHE A 371 -9.03 -14.40 26.50
CA PHE A 371 -8.81 -13.48 27.61
C PHE A 371 -9.63 -13.89 28.85
N ASP A 372 -8.97 -13.92 30.00
CA ASP A 372 -9.57 -14.27 31.28
C ASP A 372 -10.01 -13.02 32.05
N GLY A 373 -11.31 -12.79 32.07
CA GLY A 373 -11.91 -11.66 32.82
C GLY A 373 -12.23 -11.99 34.29
N ARG A 374 -11.78 -13.13 34.87
CA ARG A 374 -12.09 -13.50 36.26
C ARG A 374 -11.37 -12.63 37.29
N SER A 375 -10.24 -12.02 36.90
CA SER A 375 -9.50 -11.06 37.74
C SER A 375 -10.24 -9.75 37.99
N LEU A 376 -11.22 -9.43 37.14
CA LEU A 376 -11.97 -8.18 37.20
C LEU A 376 -13.10 -8.24 38.26
N PRO A 377 -13.57 -7.08 38.77
CA PRO A 377 -14.69 -6.98 39.68
C PRO A 377 -15.92 -7.75 39.18
N ASN A 378 -16.56 -8.50 40.06
CA ASN A 378 -17.64 -9.43 39.69
C ASN A 378 -19.04 -8.91 40.10
N PRO A 379 -19.84 -8.35 39.15
CA PRO A 379 -21.19 -7.91 39.43
C PRO A 379 -22.08 -9.01 40.03
N GLY A 380 -21.90 -10.27 39.59
CA GLY A 380 -22.71 -11.39 40.03
C GLY A 380 -22.59 -11.76 41.52
N ARG A 381 -21.73 -11.07 42.30
CA ARG A 381 -21.70 -11.15 43.78
C ARG A 381 -22.81 -10.35 44.44
N GLU A 382 -23.38 -9.36 43.75
CA GLU A 382 -24.48 -8.54 44.24
C GLU A 382 -25.82 -9.08 43.73
N GLU A 383 -26.79 -9.27 44.65
CA GLU A 383 -28.10 -9.86 44.31
C GLU A 383 -28.83 -9.12 43.20
N ARG A 384 -28.72 -7.78 43.17
CA ARG A 384 -29.35 -6.91 42.15
C ARG A 384 -28.87 -7.18 40.71
N PHE A 385 -27.65 -7.71 40.52
CA PHE A 385 -27.11 -8.00 39.22
C PHE A 385 -27.24 -9.45 38.75
N LYS A 386 -27.59 -10.37 39.64
CA LYS A 386 -27.73 -11.82 39.34
C LYS A 386 -28.65 -12.13 38.14
N PRO A 387 -29.85 -11.49 38.00
CA PRO A 387 -30.73 -11.75 36.87
C PRO A 387 -30.30 -11.04 35.59
N LEU A 388 -29.36 -10.07 35.66
CA LEU A 388 -28.91 -9.26 34.59
C LEU A 388 -27.73 -9.87 33.84
N THR A 389 -27.36 -9.28 32.72
CA THR A 389 -26.24 -9.71 31.84
C THR A 389 -25.24 -8.53 31.62
N GLY A 390 -24.14 -8.80 30.99
CA GLY A 390 -23.18 -7.74 30.61
C GLY A 390 -23.68 -6.74 29.52
N LYS A 391 -24.92 -6.93 29.02
CA LYS A 391 -25.60 -6.01 28.11
C LYS A 391 -26.53 -5.03 28.83
N ASP A 392 -26.87 -5.30 30.07
CA ASP A 392 -27.83 -4.50 30.83
C ASP A 392 -27.15 -3.27 31.42
N THR A 393 -27.79 -2.11 31.27
CA THR A 393 -27.25 -0.80 31.69
C THR A 393 -26.67 -0.78 33.10
N PRO A 394 -27.34 -1.31 34.14
CA PRO A 394 -26.77 -1.30 35.50
C PRO A 394 -25.45 -2.06 35.65
N VAL A 395 -25.27 -3.16 34.88
CA VAL A 395 -24.03 -3.95 34.88
C VAL A 395 -22.93 -3.21 34.09
N ILE A 396 -23.30 -2.56 32.98
CA ILE A 396 -22.38 -1.74 32.17
C ILE A 396 -21.86 -0.58 33.01
N GLU A 397 -22.74 0.16 33.71
CA GLU A 397 -22.35 1.27 34.56
C GLU A 397 -21.44 0.86 35.72
N TYR A 398 -21.75 -0.28 36.36
CA TYR A 398 -20.91 -0.85 37.41
C TYR A 398 -19.50 -1.16 36.92
N LEU A 399 -19.36 -1.82 35.74
CA LEU A 399 -18.07 -2.18 35.16
C LEU A 399 -17.30 -0.98 34.60
N ASN A 400 -18.02 0.01 34.07
CA ASN A 400 -17.42 1.28 33.59
C ASN A 400 -16.82 2.14 34.72
N GLN A 401 -17.23 1.97 35.96
CA GLN A 401 -16.65 2.67 37.12
C GLN A 401 -15.33 2.04 37.59
N GLN A 402 -14.94 0.90 37.05
CA GLN A 402 -13.78 0.15 37.54
C GLN A 402 -12.52 0.43 36.69
N GLU A 403 -11.52 1.10 37.27
CA GLU A 403 -10.26 1.42 36.60
C GLU A 403 -9.55 0.15 36.05
N SER A 404 -9.56 -0.96 36.79
CA SER A 404 -8.99 -2.23 36.34
C SER A 404 -9.65 -2.80 35.09
N VAL A 405 -10.93 -2.50 34.85
CA VAL A 405 -11.64 -2.90 33.64
C VAL A 405 -11.18 -2.07 32.43
N HIS A 406 -10.97 -0.76 32.62
CA HIS A 406 -10.44 0.13 31.57
C HIS A 406 -9.03 -0.27 31.16
N GLN A 407 -8.14 -0.51 32.13
CA GLN A 407 -6.75 -0.93 31.84
C GLN A 407 -6.71 -2.27 31.13
N PHE A 408 -7.55 -3.24 31.53
CA PHE A 408 -7.68 -4.52 30.86
C PHE A 408 -8.15 -4.35 29.40
N LEU A 409 -9.22 -3.59 29.16
CA LEU A 409 -9.74 -3.33 27.82
C LEU A 409 -8.73 -2.62 26.93
N ALA A 410 -8.01 -1.62 27.44
CA ALA A 410 -6.97 -0.91 26.68
C ALA A 410 -5.87 -1.87 26.22
N SER A 411 -5.40 -2.76 27.09
CA SER A 411 -4.38 -3.77 26.75
C SER A 411 -4.89 -4.77 25.71
N VAL A 412 -6.12 -5.26 25.87
CA VAL A 412 -6.76 -6.17 24.91
C VAL A 412 -6.94 -5.51 23.56
N MET A 413 -7.44 -4.27 23.51
CA MET A 413 -7.64 -3.52 22.27
C MET A 413 -6.32 -3.33 21.54
N SER A 414 -5.25 -2.95 22.23
CA SER A 414 -3.91 -2.78 21.63
C SER A 414 -3.40 -4.08 20.98
N LEU A 415 -3.52 -5.23 21.65
CA LEU A 415 -3.11 -6.55 21.13
C LEU A 415 -3.94 -6.96 19.91
N VAL A 416 -5.26 -6.79 19.99
CA VAL A 416 -6.18 -7.18 18.91
C VAL A 416 -6.03 -6.25 17.72
N ASP A 417 -5.84 -4.94 17.93
CA ASP A 417 -5.58 -3.95 16.87
C ASP A 417 -4.33 -4.31 16.07
N ALA A 418 -3.24 -4.64 16.73
CA ALA A 418 -2.00 -5.07 16.08
C ALA A 418 -2.22 -6.34 15.25
N SER A 419 -2.98 -7.30 15.78
CA SER A 419 -3.28 -8.55 15.07
C SER A 419 -4.23 -8.32 13.90
N VAL A 420 -5.26 -7.49 14.05
CA VAL A 420 -6.18 -7.13 12.95
C VAL A 420 -5.43 -6.46 11.82
N ALA A 421 -4.52 -5.52 12.12
CA ALA A 421 -3.68 -4.87 11.12
C ALA A 421 -2.83 -5.89 10.35
N SER A 422 -2.11 -6.76 11.08
CA SER A 422 -1.27 -7.80 10.47
C SER A 422 -2.09 -8.84 9.69
N TYR A 423 -3.27 -9.24 10.17
CA TYR A 423 -4.14 -10.20 9.50
C TYR A 423 -4.73 -9.63 8.21
N LYS A 424 -5.13 -8.35 8.22
CA LYS A 424 -5.56 -7.65 6.99
C LYS A 424 -4.44 -7.55 5.98
N GLU A 425 -3.25 -7.17 6.43
CA GLU A 425 -2.06 -7.09 5.56
C GLU A 425 -1.72 -8.45 4.93
N ARG A 426 -1.84 -9.52 5.69
CA ARG A 426 -1.54 -10.89 5.25
C ARG A 426 -2.69 -11.59 4.54
N GLY A 427 -3.86 -10.95 4.40
CA GLY A 427 -5.04 -11.49 3.73
C GLY A 427 -5.72 -12.63 4.49
N PHE A 428 -5.57 -12.70 5.82
CA PHE A 428 -6.32 -13.65 6.63
C PHE A 428 -7.80 -13.28 6.70
N LYS A 429 -8.67 -14.31 6.62
CA LYS A 429 -10.12 -14.15 6.55
C LYS A 429 -10.81 -14.15 7.91
N ASN A 430 -10.17 -14.72 8.93
CA ASN A 430 -10.78 -14.92 10.24
C ASN A 430 -9.79 -14.63 11.36
N LEU A 431 -10.27 -13.92 12.39
CA LEU A 431 -9.61 -13.78 13.68
C LEU A 431 -10.63 -14.09 14.77
N MET A 432 -10.28 -14.98 15.71
CA MET A 432 -11.13 -15.32 16.83
C MET A 432 -10.63 -14.65 18.10
N VAL A 433 -11.54 -14.03 18.87
CA VAL A 433 -11.26 -13.44 20.18
C VAL A 433 -12.33 -13.91 21.18
N SER A 434 -11.90 -14.48 22.28
CA SER A 434 -12.82 -15.08 23.27
C SER A 434 -12.58 -14.48 24.64
N PHE A 435 -13.64 -14.07 25.32
CA PHE A 435 -13.62 -13.58 26.70
C PHE A 435 -14.28 -14.58 27.62
N GLY A 436 -13.57 -15.03 28.63
CA GLY A 436 -14.07 -15.93 29.65
C GLY A 436 -14.29 -15.26 31.00
N CYS A 437 -15.38 -15.60 31.67
CA CYS A 437 -15.54 -15.35 33.11
C CYS A 437 -16.14 -16.57 33.78
N THR A 438 -16.32 -16.57 35.09
CA THR A 438 -16.79 -17.75 35.83
C THR A 438 -18.12 -18.27 35.27
N GLY A 439 -19.17 -17.45 35.26
CA GLY A 439 -20.52 -17.83 34.81
C GLY A 439 -20.83 -17.52 33.35
N GLY A 440 -19.99 -16.79 32.61
CA GLY A 440 -20.24 -16.45 31.20
C GLY A 440 -21.36 -15.42 30.96
N GLN A 441 -21.85 -14.71 31.99
CA GLN A 441 -23.07 -13.89 31.92
C GLN A 441 -22.82 -12.40 32.01
N HIS A 442 -21.87 -11.92 32.83
CA HIS A 442 -21.63 -10.49 33.09
C HIS A 442 -20.35 -9.99 32.43
N ARG A 443 -19.17 -10.20 33.06
CA ARG A 443 -17.88 -9.66 32.67
C ARG A 443 -17.48 -10.04 31.24
N SER A 444 -17.55 -11.30 30.88
CA SER A 444 -17.21 -11.79 29.55
C SER A 444 -18.11 -11.20 28.46
N VAL A 445 -19.41 -11.07 28.73
CA VAL A 445 -20.38 -10.46 27.82
C VAL A 445 -20.06 -8.97 27.61
N TYR A 446 -19.87 -8.23 28.69
CA TYR A 446 -19.48 -6.82 28.63
C TYR A 446 -18.17 -6.59 27.83
N LEU A 447 -17.13 -7.35 28.14
CA LEU A 447 -15.83 -7.24 27.43
C LEU A 447 -15.96 -7.51 25.95
N ALA A 448 -16.74 -8.54 25.58
CA ALA A 448 -17.00 -8.88 24.19
C ALA A 448 -17.74 -7.75 23.44
N GLU A 449 -18.74 -7.14 24.06
CA GLU A 449 -19.47 -6.03 23.45
C GLU A 449 -18.59 -4.75 23.33
N GLN A 450 -17.71 -4.47 24.30
CA GLN A 450 -16.80 -3.33 24.21
C GLN A 450 -15.80 -3.50 23.06
N LEU A 451 -15.23 -4.70 22.88
CA LEU A 451 -14.36 -5.00 21.76
C LEU A 451 -15.12 -4.90 20.43
N ALA A 452 -16.33 -5.43 20.38
CA ALA A 452 -17.16 -5.34 19.18
C ALA A 452 -17.47 -3.90 18.79
N LYS A 453 -17.81 -3.05 19.76
CA LYS A 453 -18.05 -1.62 19.54
C LYS A 453 -16.80 -0.93 18.97
N HIS A 454 -15.61 -1.27 19.46
CA HIS A 454 -14.34 -0.73 18.98
C HIS A 454 -14.09 -1.03 17.49
N PHE A 455 -14.47 -2.23 17.01
CA PHE A 455 -14.19 -2.63 15.62
C PHE A 455 -15.35 -2.43 14.65
N ARG A 456 -16.61 -2.23 15.07
CA ARG A 456 -17.76 -2.03 14.18
C ARG A 456 -17.66 -0.82 13.25
N THR A 457 -16.88 0.19 13.64
CA THR A 457 -16.66 1.41 12.84
C THR A 457 -15.41 1.35 11.96
N ARG A 458 -14.67 0.24 11.99
CA ARG A 458 -13.40 0.11 11.24
C ARG A 458 -13.63 -0.53 9.86
N ASN A 459 -13.20 0.16 8.83
CA ASN A 459 -13.28 -0.33 7.45
C ASN A 459 -12.50 -1.65 7.26
N GLY A 460 -13.11 -2.62 6.57
CA GLY A 460 -12.49 -3.89 6.23
C GLY A 460 -12.45 -4.89 7.38
N VAL A 461 -13.29 -4.71 8.41
CA VAL A 461 -13.52 -5.70 9.50
C VAL A 461 -15.01 -5.97 9.61
N GLU A 462 -15.41 -7.22 9.42
CA GLU A 462 -16.76 -7.71 9.72
C GLU A 462 -16.76 -8.26 11.15
N VAL A 463 -17.59 -7.71 12.03
CA VAL A 463 -17.66 -8.12 13.44
C VAL A 463 -18.84 -9.04 13.67
N ALA A 464 -18.56 -10.27 14.13
CA ALA A 464 -19.57 -11.22 14.59
C ALA A 464 -19.38 -11.50 16.08
N VAL A 465 -20.46 -11.32 16.87
CA VAL A 465 -20.43 -11.54 18.33
C VAL A 465 -21.37 -12.69 18.69
N ARG A 466 -20.90 -13.60 19.54
CA ARG A 466 -21.70 -14.65 20.09
C ARG A 466 -21.50 -14.80 21.62
N HIS A 467 -22.58 -14.89 22.35
CA HIS A 467 -22.56 -15.07 23.79
C HIS A 467 -23.01 -16.48 24.15
N LEU A 468 -22.08 -17.42 24.19
CA LEU A 468 -22.35 -18.85 24.26
C LEU A 468 -23.19 -19.26 25.49
N GLN A 469 -23.03 -18.56 26.62
CA GLN A 469 -23.82 -18.83 27.81
C GLN A 469 -25.22 -18.21 27.71
N LEU A 470 -25.37 -17.02 27.15
CA LEU A 470 -26.69 -16.41 26.98
C LEU A 470 -27.53 -17.18 25.95
N GLU A 471 -26.92 -17.61 24.84
CA GLU A 471 -27.60 -18.47 23.86
C GLU A 471 -28.21 -19.75 24.50
N LYS A 472 -27.48 -20.39 25.44
CA LYS A 472 -27.99 -21.55 26.17
C LYS A 472 -29.10 -21.20 27.14
N MET A 473 -29.14 -19.97 27.64
CA MET A 473 -30.16 -19.47 28.54
C MET A 473 -31.40 -18.93 27.82
N GLY A 474 -31.41 -18.93 26.50
CA GLY A 474 -32.48 -18.36 25.68
C GLY A 474 -32.55 -16.80 25.77
N LYS A 475 -31.47 -16.16 26.11
CA LYS A 475 -31.35 -14.69 26.29
C LYS A 475 -30.60 -14.01 25.17
#